data_f6ec7d227f8745a181d60eac4e5f1730
#
_entry.id   f6ec7d227f8745a181d60eac4e5f1730
#
_cell.length_a   1.000
_cell.length_b   1.000
_cell.length_c   1.000
_cell.angle_alpha   90.00
_cell.angle_beta   90.00
_cell.angle_gamma   90.00
#
_symmetry.space_group_name_H-M   'P 1'
#
loop_
_entity.id
_entity.type
_entity.pdbx_description
1 polymer ?
#
loop_
_entity_poly.entity_id
_entity_poly.type
_entity_poly.pdbx_seq_one_letter_code
_entity_poly.pdbx_strand_id
1 'polypeptide(L)'
;MENNQIMKEAQESLKGKWGISIAACLIAGVITIMITILGGYLINEDWGGNLLSLFVTPPIGVGLALFFLNIHSGNKLEIKTIFNPFKDVWLNSVLAYFMMIVIILIGFLLFFIPGVIATLMFSQVLYIIAEDNKIDPYNALVKSKKMMEGNKWKLFKIMLIILLLAIVCILTLGIGFIWLAPYQNAVYAKFYNVIKQGKD
;
A
#
# COMPACT_ATOMS: atom_id res chain seq x y z
N MET A 1 -17.23 4.94 11.47
CA MET A 1 -16.04 5.33 12.24
C MET A 1 -15.46 6.61 11.65
N GLU A 2 -15.09 7.57 12.48
CA GLU A 2 -14.47 8.83 12.04
C GLU A 2 -12.97 8.64 11.74
N ASN A 3 -12.41 9.51 10.88
CA ASN A 3 -11.00 9.41 10.47
C ASN A 3 -10.03 9.49 11.64
N ASN A 4 -10.29 10.38 12.61
CA ASN A 4 -9.45 10.54 13.81
C ASN A 4 -9.39 9.25 14.64
N GLN A 5 -10.51 8.53 14.72
CA GLN A 5 -10.58 7.25 15.42
C GLN A 5 -9.76 6.17 14.68
N ILE A 6 -9.87 6.11 13.34
CA ILE A 6 -9.08 5.17 12.53
C ILE A 6 -7.58 5.40 12.75
N MET A 7 -7.14 6.66 12.71
CA MET A 7 -5.74 7.03 12.89
C MET A 7 -5.24 6.73 14.31
N LYS A 8 -6.05 6.99 15.33
CA LYS A 8 -5.73 6.68 16.74
C LYS A 8 -5.61 5.19 16.97
N GLU A 9 -6.58 4.40 16.50
CA GLU A 9 -6.55 2.93 16.65
C GLU A 9 -5.38 2.30 15.86
N ALA A 10 -5.02 2.84 14.70
CA ALA A 10 -3.84 2.43 13.97
C ALA A 10 -2.56 2.70 14.78
N GLN A 11 -2.44 3.86 15.40
CA GLN A 11 -1.31 4.18 16.27
C GLN A 11 -1.25 3.27 17.50
N GLU A 12 -2.39 2.98 18.11
CA GLU A 12 -2.49 2.08 19.26
C GLU A 12 -2.09 0.65 18.89
N SER A 13 -2.45 0.18 17.69
CA SER A 13 -2.08 -1.15 17.23
C SER A 13 -0.57 -1.35 17.02
N LEU A 14 0.17 -0.27 16.84
CA LEU A 14 1.63 -0.27 16.72
C LEU A 14 2.35 -0.26 18.09
N LYS A 15 1.66 -0.01 19.20
CA LYS A 15 2.29 -0.01 20.54
C LYS A 15 2.92 -1.38 20.80
N GLY A 16 4.19 -1.38 21.20
CA GLY A 16 4.99 -2.60 21.40
C GLY A 16 5.43 -3.32 20.13
N LYS A 17 5.00 -2.84 18.93
CA LYS A 17 5.31 -3.47 17.63
C LYS A 17 6.09 -2.54 16.68
N TRP A 18 6.47 -1.35 17.13
CA TRP A 18 7.16 -0.36 16.30
C TRP A 18 8.43 -0.91 15.65
N GLY A 19 9.29 -1.60 16.44
CA GLY A 19 10.57 -2.11 15.93
C GLY A 19 10.41 -3.04 14.75
N ILE A 20 9.52 -4.05 14.85
CA ILE A 20 9.27 -5.00 13.77
C ILE A 20 8.57 -4.34 12.58
N SER A 21 7.71 -3.36 12.80
CA SER A 21 7.01 -2.61 11.75
C SER A 21 7.97 -1.70 10.97
N ILE A 22 8.90 -1.02 11.67
CA ILE A 22 9.98 -0.25 11.05
C ILE A 22 10.87 -1.17 10.22
N ALA A 23 11.30 -2.30 10.80
CA ALA A 23 12.14 -3.27 10.09
C ALA A 23 11.45 -3.79 8.82
N ALA A 24 10.16 -4.11 8.88
CA ALA A 24 9.38 -4.53 7.73
C ALA A 24 9.36 -3.48 6.61
N CYS A 25 9.10 -2.21 6.94
CA CYS A 25 9.10 -1.11 5.96
C CYS A 25 10.50 -0.84 5.40
N LEU A 26 11.54 -0.87 6.24
CA LEU A 26 12.94 -0.65 5.80
C LEU A 26 13.39 -1.76 4.86
N ILE A 27 13.14 -3.03 5.19
CA ILE A 27 13.49 -4.17 4.32
C ILE A 27 12.79 -4.03 2.96
N ALA A 28 11.48 -3.77 2.96
CA ALA A 28 10.73 -3.56 1.72
C ALA A 28 11.29 -2.38 0.90
N GLY A 29 11.61 -1.26 1.55
CA GLY A 29 12.19 -0.08 0.91
C GLY A 29 13.57 -0.36 0.33
N VAL A 30 14.47 -0.99 1.09
CA VAL A 30 15.83 -1.35 0.63
C VAL A 30 15.75 -2.27 -0.58
N ILE A 31 14.90 -3.31 -0.55
CA ILE A 31 14.74 -4.22 -1.69
C ILE A 31 14.26 -3.46 -2.92
N THR A 32 13.25 -2.58 -2.78
CA THR A 32 12.75 -1.80 -3.91
C THR A 32 13.84 -0.89 -4.49
N ILE A 33 14.63 -0.22 -3.64
CA ILE A 33 15.76 0.62 -4.09
C ILE A 33 16.81 -0.22 -4.79
N MET A 34 17.21 -1.36 -4.22
CA MET A 34 18.21 -2.26 -4.83
C MET A 34 17.75 -2.76 -6.20
N ILE A 35 16.48 -3.15 -6.35
CA ILE A 35 15.91 -3.59 -7.63
C ILE A 35 15.90 -2.47 -8.66
N THR A 36 15.57 -1.23 -8.24
CA THR A 36 15.60 -0.07 -9.13
C THR A 36 17.02 0.23 -9.62
N ILE A 37 18.02 0.21 -8.73
CA ILE A 37 19.42 0.40 -9.10
C ILE A 37 19.90 -0.72 -10.03
N LEU A 38 19.60 -1.97 -9.69
CA LEU A 38 19.99 -3.13 -10.47
C LEU A 38 19.38 -3.10 -11.88
N GLY A 39 18.10 -2.75 -11.99
CA GLY A 39 17.43 -2.60 -13.29
C GLY A 39 18.01 -1.48 -14.14
N GLY A 40 18.37 -0.35 -13.53
CA GLY A 40 19.10 0.72 -14.20
C GLY A 40 20.44 0.24 -14.76
N TYR A 41 21.21 -0.48 -13.97
CA TYR A 41 22.51 -1.00 -14.39
C TYR A 41 22.43 -2.11 -15.46
N LEU A 42 21.48 -3.06 -15.32
CA LEU A 42 21.41 -4.24 -16.19
C LEU A 42 20.66 -4.02 -17.50
N ILE A 43 19.67 -3.14 -17.52
CA ILE A 43 18.76 -2.97 -18.66
C ILE A 43 19.04 -1.63 -19.33
N ASN A 44 18.81 -0.52 -18.62
CA ASN A 44 19.00 0.83 -19.14
C ASN A 44 18.95 1.83 -17.98
N GLU A 45 19.85 2.82 -17.95
CA GLU A 45 19.96 3.80 -16.87
C GLU A 45 18.69 4.63 -16.65
N ASP A 46 17.96 4.94 -17.73
CA ASP A 46 16.80 5.84 -17.67
C ASP A 46 15.51 5.13 -17.21
N TRP A 47 15.26 3.90 -17.70
CA TRP A 47 13.96 3.24 -17.50
C TRP A 47 14.02 1.80 -16.97
N GLY A 48 15.20 1.15 -17.04
CA GLY A 48 15.36 -0.24 -16.64
C GLY A 48 15.01 -0.50 -15.19
N GLY A 49 15.34 0.42 -14.29
CA GLY A 49 14.96 0.36 -12.88
C GLY A 49 13.45 0.38 -12.65
N ASN A 50 12.76 1.27 -13.37
CA ASN A 50 11.30 1.35 -13.29
C ASN A 50 10.63 0.10 -13.86
N LEU A 51 11.16 -0.44 -14.97
CA LEU A 51 10.63 -1.67 -15.56
C LEU A 51 10.77 -2.86 -14.60
N LEU A 52 11.95 -3.07 -14.03
CA LEU A 52 12.17 -4.19 -13.11
C LEU A 52 11.34 -4.04 -11.82
N SER A 53 11.18 -2.82 -11.32
CA SER A 53 10.38 -2.55 -10.13
C SER A 53 8.88 -2.85 -10.33
N LEU A 54 8.34 -2.77 -11.54
CA LEU A 54 6.95 -3.15 -11.84
C LEU A 54 6.64 -4.63 -11.52
N PHE A 55 7.63 -5.50 -11.54
CA PHE A 55 7.47 -6.93 -11.24
C PHE A 55 7.71 -7.27 -9.77
N VAL A 56 8.45 -6.44 -9.04
CA VAL A 56 8.87 -6.73 -7.67
C VAL A 56 8.08 -5.91 -6.64
N THR A 57 7.79 -4.64 -6.94
CA THR A 57 7.07 -3.76 -6.01
C THR A 57 5.64 -4.25 -5.67
N PRO A 58 4.83 -4.76 -6.62
CA PRO A 58 3.47 -5.19 -6.28
C PRO A 58 3.42 -6.34 -5.26
N PRO A 59 4.16 -7.46 -5.41
CA PRO A 59 4.15 -8.52 -4.40
C PRO A 59 4.70 -8.05 -3.05
N ILE A 60 5.70 -7.16 -3.00
CA ILE A 60 6.15 -6.54 -1.75
C ILE A 60 5.02 -5.71 -1.12
N GLY A 61 4.30 -4.93 -1.93
CA GLY A 61 3.15 -4.15 -1.46
C GLY A 61 2.04 -5.03 -0.86
N VAL A 62 1.71 -6.15 -1.52
CA VAL A 62 0.76 -7.14 -0.98
C VAL A 62 1.29 -7.75 0.33
N GLY A 63 2.58 -8.07 0.40
CA GLY A 63 3.22 -8.61 1.61
C GLY A 63 3.19 -7.62 2.78
N LEU A 64 3.45 -6.33 2.52
CA LEU A 64 3.29 -5.28 3.52
C LEU A 64 1.83 -5.14 3.95
N ALA A 65 0.89 -5.14 3.00
CA ALA A 65 -0.53 -5.10 3.32
C ALA A 65 -0.93 -6.26 4.24
N LEU A 66 -0.50 -7.49 3.94
CA LEU A 66 -0.74 -8.66 4.77
C LEU A 66 -0.11 -8.52 6.17
N PHE A 67 1.14 -8.04 6.25
CA PHE A 67 1.84 -7.81 7.51
C PHE A 67 1.06 -6.83 8.41
N PHE A 68 0.60 -5.70 7.86
CA PHE A 68 -0.14 -4.70 8.62
C PHE A 68 -1.58 -5.12 8.92
N LEU A 69 -2.22 -5.92 8.09
CA LEU A 69 -3.50 -6.57 8.43
C LEU A 69 -3.35 -7.51 9.63
N ASN A 70 -2.26 -8.28 9.70
CA ASN A 70 -1.96 -9.15 10.84
C ASN A 70 -1.73 -8.38 12.15
N ILE A 71 -1.23 -7.13 12.10
CA ILE A 71 -1.11 -6.27 13.28
C ILE A 71 -2.48 -6.04 13.93
N HIS A 72 -3.50 -5.77 13.10
CA HIS A 72 -4.85 -5.49 13.59
C HIS A 72 -5.62 -6.75 14.00
N SER A 73 -5.29 -7.90 13.41
CA SER A 73 -5.93 -9.18 13.74
C SER A 73 -5.31 -9.88 14.96
N GLY A 74 -4.24 -9.32 15.54
CA GLY A 74 -3.54 -9.94 16.68
C GLY A 74 -2.72 -11.18 16.32
N ASN A 75 -2.51 -11.45 15.04
CA ASN A 75 -1.72 -12.57 14.56
C ASN A 75 -0.22 -12.38 14.85
N LYS A 76 0.53 -13.50 14.83
CA LYS A 76 1.98 -13.46 14.95
C LYS A 76 2.60 -12.66 13.81
N LEU A 77 3.45 -11.69 14.16
CA LEU A 77 4.14 -10.85 13.19
C LEU A 77 5.47 -11.49 12.82
N GLU A 78 5.66 -11.75 11.54
CA GLU A 78 6.89 -12.29 11.00
C GLU A 78 7.28 -11.50 9.76
N ILE A 79 8.53 -11.05 9.69
CA ILE A 79 9.05 -10.29 8.53
C ILE A 79 8.96 -11.11 7.25
N LYS A 80 9.11 -12.44 7.34
CA LYS A 80 8.99 -13.34 6.18
C LYS A 80 7.64 -13.24 5.47
N THR A 81 6.57 -12.80 6.15
CA THR A 81 5.24 -12.58 5.56
C THR A 81 5.28 -11.65 4.34
N ILE A 82 6.23 -10.70 4.30
CA ILE A 82 6.40 -9.77 3.18
C ILE A 82 6.75 -10.52 1.87
N PHE A 83 7.39 -11.69 1.98
CA PHE A 83 7.84 -12.48 0.83
C PHE A 83 6.85 -13.56 0.39
N ASN A 84 5.83 -13.87 1.17
CA ASN A 84 4.84 -14.89 0.83
C ASN A 84 4.18 -14.63 -0.54
N PRO A 85 3.79 -13.39 -0.91
CA PRO A 85 3.14 -13.12 -2.17
C PRO A 85 3.95 -13.49 -3.42
N PHE A 86 5.28 -13.57 -3.31
CA PHE A 86 6.12 -14.04 -4.42
C PHE A 86 5.86 -15.49 -4.82
N LYS A 87 5.40 -16.32 -3.88
CA LYS A 87 5.04 -17.73 -4.14
C LYS A 87 3.58 -17.89 -4.51
N ASP A 88 2.71 -17.17 -3.80
CA ASP A 88 1.28 -17.46 -3.82
C ASP A 88 0.52 -16.61 -4.84
N VAL A 89 0.88 -15.32 -4.99
CA VAL A 89 0.09 -14.33 -5.76
C VAL A 89 0.93 -13.39 -6.62
N TRP A 90 2.16 -13.77 -6.94
CA TRP A 90 3.07 -12.89 -7.70
C TRP A 90 2.42 -12.36 -8.98
N LEU A 91 1.94 -13.26 -9.84
CA LEU A 91 1.35 -12.88 -11.13
C LEU A 91 0.09 -12.03 -10.95
N ASN A 92 -0.79 -12.40 -10.01
CA ASN A 92 -2.03 -11.67 -9.75
C ASN A 92 -1.74 -10.26 -9.23
N SER A 93 -0.74 -10.10 -8.36
CA SER A 93 -0.35 -8.79 -7.84
C SER A 93 0.24 -7.88 -8.92
N VAL A 94 1.08 -8.43 -9.80
CA VAL A 94 1.70 -7.69 -10.91
C VAL A 94 0.63 -7.28 -11.94
N LEU A 95 -0.25 -8.20 -12.34
CA LEU A 95 -1.32 -7.90 -13.30
C LEU A 95 -2.31 -6.88 -12.75
N ALA A 96 -2.75 -7.03 -11.49
CA ALA A 96 -3.66 -6.07 -10.86
C ALA A 96 -3.02 -4.67 -10.76
N TYR A 97 -1.74 -4.61 -10.40
CA TYR A 97 -1.00 -3.36 -10.31
C TYR A 97 -0.83 -2.69 -11.68
N PHE A 98 -0.53 -3.47 -12.72
CA PHE A 98 -0.44 -2.97 -14.09
C PHE A 98 -1.79 -2.42 -14.57
N MET A 99 -2.87 -3.17 -14.40
CA MET A 99 -4.22 -2.70 -14.73
C MET A 99 -4.59 -1.42 -13.99
N MET A 100 -4.27 -1.36 -12.70
CA MET A 100 -4.49 -0.18 -11.86
C MET A 100 -3.74 1.04 -12.40
N ILE A 101 -2.44 0.89 -12.71
CA ILE A 101 -1.63 1.99 -13.26
C ILE A 101 -2.20 2.49 -14.57
N VAL A 102 -2.56 1.60 -15.49
CA VAL A 102 -3.14 1.99 -16.80
C VAL A 102 -4.40 2.82 -16.60
N ILE A 103 -5.33 2.39 -15.74
CA ILE A 103 -6.56 3.11 -15.48
C ILE A 103 -6.30 4.48 -14.83
N ILE A 104 -5.36 4.54 -13.88
CA ILE A 104 -4.99 5.79 -13.21
C ILE A 104 -4.33 6.76 -14.21
N LEU A 105 -3.43 6.27 -15.07
CA LEU A 105 -2.79 7.09 -16.10
C LEU A 105 -3.81 7.64 -17.11
N ILE A 106 -4.74 6.83 -17.56
CA ILE A 106 -5.85 7.30 -18.41
C ILE A 106 -6.66 8.38 -17.68
N GLY A 107 -6.94 8.18 -16.39
CA GLY A 107 -7.62 9.19 -15.58
C GLY A 107 -6.88 10.52 -15.52
N PHE A 108 -5.56 10.50 -15.32
CA PHE A 108 -4.73 11.71 -15.30
C PHE A 108 -4.56 12.34 -16.70
N LEU A 109 -4.52 11.52 -17.75
CA LEU A 109 -4.46 12.01 -19.13
C LEU A 109 -5.73 12.78 -19.52
N LEU A 110 -6.90 12.34 -19.04
CA LEU A 110 -8.15 13.03 -19.27
C LEU A 110 -8.20 14.34 -18.49
N PHE A 111 -8.04 14.28 -17.17
CA PHE A 111 -7.96 15.44 -16.26
C PHE A 111 -7.38 15.01 -14.91
N PHE A 112 -6.84 15.99 -14.14
CA PHE A 112 -6.29 15.75 -12.81
C PHE A 112 -7.30 15.12 -11.84
N ILE A 113 -8.54 15.61 -11.82
CA ILE A 113 -9.58 15.12 -10.88
C ILE A 113 -9.95 13.64 -11.13
N PRO A 114 -10.23 13.17 -12.37
CA PRO A 114 -10.44 11.74 -12.64
C PRO A 114 -9.27 10.85 -12.22
N GLY A 115 -8.02 11.30 -12.40
CA GLY A 115 -6.83 10.57 -11.96
C GLY A 115 -6.80 10.37 -10.44
N VAL A 116 -7.09 11.44 -9.69
CA VAL A 116 -7.19 11.36 -8.22
C VAL A 116 -8.32 10.43 -7.78
N ILE A 117 -9.49 10.51 -8.43
CA ILE A 117 -10.61 9.63 -8.13
C ILE A 117 -10.25 8.16 -8.41
N ALA A 118 -9.57 7.87 -9.52
CA ALA A 118 -9.10 6.53 -9.87
C ALA A 118 -8.10 6.00 -8.83
N THR A 119 -7.14 6.82 -8.40
CA THR A 119 -6.17 6.46 -7.34
C THR A 119 -6.88 6.08 -6.04
N LEU A 120 -7.86 6.87 -5.60
CA LEU A 120 -8.65 6.56 -4.41
C LEU A 120 -9.47 5.28 -4.60
N MET A 121 -10.06 5.08 -5.78
CA MET A 121 -10.92 3.95 -6.09
C MET A 121 -10.18 2.61 -6.04
N PHE A 122 -8.92 2.57 -6.46
CA PHE A 122 -8.11 1.35 -6.51
C PHE A 122 -7.11 1.22 -5.35
N SER A 123 -7.15 2.10 -4.38
CA SER A 123 -6.24 2.11 -3.21
C SER A 123 -6.27 0.83 -2.38
N GLN A 124 -7.36 0.04 -2.43
CA GLN A 124 -7.53 -1.16 -1.61
C GLN A 124 -7.14 -2.45 -2.33
N VAL A 125 -6.73 -2.40 -3.61
CA VAL A 125 -6.46 -3.59 -4.43
C VAL A 125 -5.43 -4.51 -3.79
N LEU A 126 -4.30 -3.98 -3.30
CA LEU A 126 -3.25 -4.79 -2.68
C LEU A 126 -3.70 -5.44 -1.37
N TYR A 127 -4.54 -4.77 -0.58
CA TYR A 127 -5.13 -5.32 0.65
C TYR A 127 -6.11 -6.46 0.34
N ILE A 128 -6.88 -6.33 -0.73
CA ILE A 128 -7.81 -7.36 -1.19
C ILE A 128 -7.06 -8.62 -1.61
N ILE A 129 -5.98 -8.48 -2.39
CA ILE A 129 -5.13 -9.61 -2.81
C ILE A 129 -4.39 -10.22 -1.61
N ALA A 130 -3.97 -9.38 -0.64
CA ALA A 130 -3.32 -9.85 0.59
C ALA A 130 -4.25 -10.72 1.45
N GLU A 131 -5.55 -10.45 1.45
CA GLU A 131 -6.53 -11.20 2.22
C GLU A 131 -7.05 -12.43 1.48
N ASP A 132 -7.22 -12.35 0.18
CA ASP A 132 -7.71 -13.42 -0.69
C ASP A 132 -6.72 -13.71 -1.81
N ASN A 133 -5.85 -14.68 -1.57
CA ASN A 133 -4.80 -15.08 -2.51
C ASN A 133 -5.31 -15.82 -3.77
N LYS A 134 -6.60 -16.13 -3.84
CA LYS A 134 -7.24 -16.79 -4.99
C LYS A 134 -7.98 -15.81 -5.89
N ILE A 135 -8.13 -14.55 -5.48
CA ILE A 135 -8.82 -13.54 -6.26
C ILE A 135 -8.04 -13.23 -7.55
N ASP A 136 -8.74 -13.16 -8.66
CA ASP A 136 -8.12 -12.72 -9.90
C ASP A 136 -7.96 -11.19 -9.94
N PRO A 137 -7.03 -10.68 -10.76
CA PRO A 137 -6.69 -9.25 -10.82
C PRO A 137 -7.89 -8.34 -11.10
N TYR A 138 -8.75 -8.73 -12.05
CA TYR A 138 -9.90 -7.92 -12.43
C TYR A 138 -10.91 -7.82 -11.29
N ASN A 139 -11.25 -8.95 -10.65
CA ASN A 139 -12.16 -8.96 -9.51
C ASN A 139 -11.61 -8.20 -8.30
N ALA A 140 -10.29 -8.19 -8.10
CA ALA A 140 -9.67 -7.34 -7.07
C ALA A 140 -9.90 -5.84 -7.34
N LEU A 141 -9.79 -5.38 -8.59
CA LEU A 141 -10.09 -4.00 -8.96
C LEU A 141 -11.60 -3.69 -8.78
N VAL A 142 -12.48 -4.57 -9.25
CA VAL A 142 -13.94 -4.40 -9.10
C VAL A 142 -14.33 -4.33 -7.63
N LYS A 143 -13.78 -5.21 -6.80
CA LYS A 143 -14.02 -5.25 -5.35
C LYS A 143 -13.52 -3.97 -4.67
N SER A 144 -12.31 -3.49 -5.03
CA SER A 144 -11.76 -2.22 -4.51
C SER A 144 -12.68 -1.03 -4.88
N LYS A 145 -13.07 -0.93 -6.15
CA LYS A 145 -14.01 0.10 -6.62
C LYS A 145 -15.29 0.10 -5.77
N LYS A 146 -15.90 -1.06 -5.60
CA LYS A 146 -17.15 -1.22 -4.82
C LYS A 146 -16.93 -0.87 -3.34
N MET A 147 -15.83 -1.29 -2.72
CA MET A 147 -15.50 -0.95 -1.33
C MET A 147 -15.29 0.56 -1.12
N MET A 148 -14.75 1.24 -2.12
CA MET A 148 -14.47 2.68 -2.05
C MET A 148 -15.67 3.57 -2.39
N GLU A 149 -16.81 3.00 -2.81
CA GLU A 149 -18.05 3.76 -2.97
C GLU A 149 -18.52 4.31 -1.62
N GLY A 150 -18.70 5.65 -1.55
CA GLY A 150 -19.03 6.38 -0.31
C GLY A 150 -17.83 6.62 0.63
N ASN A 151 -16.68 5.96 0.45
CA ASN A 151 -15.53 6.06 1.34
C ASN A 151 -14.35 6.88 0.76
N LYS A 152 -14.40 7.27 -0.52
CA LYS A 152 -13.31 8.02 -1.20
C LYS A 152 -12.92 9.29 -0.45
N TRP A 153 -13.90 10.06 0.00
CA TRP A 153 -13.65 11.31 0.71
C TRP A 153 -13.03 11.10 2.10
N LYS A 154 -13.36 10.00 2.76
CA LYS A 154 -12.72 9.62 4.03
C LYS A 154 -11.24 9.31 3.82
N LEU A 155 -10.91 8.48 2.81
CA LEU A 155 -9.54 8.16 2.49
C LEU A 155 -8.76 9.39 2.03
N PHE A 156 -9.36 10.25 1.20
CA PHE A 156 -8.72 11.49 0.75
C PHE A 156 -8.29 12.38 1.93
N LYS A 157 -9.13 12.55 2.95
CA LYS A 157 -8.78 13.29 4.16
C LYS A 157 -7.61 12.65 4.93
N ILE A 158 -7.61 11.30 5.05
CA ILE A 158 -6.50 10.57 5.67
C ILE A 158 -5.21 10.81 4.89
N MET A 159 -5.24 10.70 3.55
CA MET A 159 -4.08 10.95 2.70
C MET A 159 -3.55 12.38 2.84
N LEU A 160 -4.44 13.36 2.97
CA LEU A 160 -4.05 14.75 3.18
C LEU A 160 -3.32 14.94 4.52
N ILE A 161 -3.81 14.32 5.59
CA ILE A 161 -3.13 14.38 6.90
C ILE A 161 -1.76 13.70 6.83
N ILE A 162 -1.66 12.53 6.18
CA ILE A 162 -0.38 11.83 5.98
C ILE A 162 0.58 12.69 5.14
N LEU A 163 0.08 13.39 4.11
CA LEU A 163 0.87 14.32 3.32
C LEU A 163 1.42 15.47 4.17
N LEU A 164 0.61 16.06 5.04
CA LEU A 164 1.09 17.11 5.96
C LEU A 164 2.17 16.58 6.90
N LEU A 165 2.01 15.36 7.43
CA LEU A 165 3.03 14.71 8.24
C LEU A 165 4.31 14.43 7.44
N ALA A 166 4.18 14.05 6.17
CA ALA A 166 5.33 13.83 5.28
C ALA A 166 6.11 15.15 5.05
N ILE A 167 5.43 16.29 4.91
CA ILE A 167 6.07 17.59 4.81
C ILE A 167 6.88 17.89 6.08
N VAL A 168 6.32 17.60 7.27
CA VAL A 168 7.05 17.73 8.53
C VAL A 168 8.27 16.80 8.56
N CYS A 169 8.16 15.57 8.03
CA CYS A 169 9.29 14.65 7.96
C CYS A 169 10.43 15.16 7.06
N ILE A 170 10.12 15.89 6.00
CA ILE A 170 11.13 16.55 5.14
C ILE A 170 11.93 17.57 5.95
N LEU A 171 11.27 18.35 6.81
CA LEU A 171 11.93 19.34 7.68
C LEU A 171 12.89 18.71 8.70
N THR A 172 12.72 17.42 9.02
CA THR A 172 13.63 16.64 9.86
C THR A 172 14.72 15.92 9.06
N LEU A 173 15.10 16.44 7.89
CA LEU A 173 16.06 15.81 6.97
C LEU A 173 15.69 14.36 6.59
N GLY A 174 14.40 14.04 6.60
CA GLY A 174 13.89 12.73 6.21
C GLY A 174 13.86 11.66 7.33
N ILE A 175 14.44 11.94 8.50
CA ILE A 175 14.47 10.96 9.62
C ILE A 175 13.05 10.57 10.04
N GLY A 176 12.10 11.49 9.98
CA GLY A 176 10.70 11.25 10.33
C GLY A 176 10.01 10.17 9.50
N PHE A 177 10.48 9.88 8.27
CA PHE A 177 9.91 8.84 7.42
C PHE A 177 10.06 7.43 7.99
N ILE A 178 11.07 7.18 8.85
CA ILE A 178 11.24 5.89 9.54
C ILE A 178 10.00 5.53 10.37
N TRP A 179 9.37 6.51 10.99
CA TRP A 179 8.14 6.33 11.78
C TRP A 179 6.88 6.52 10.94
N LEU A 180 6.91 7.43 9.97
CA LEU A 180 5.75 7.71 9.14
C LEU A 180 5.38 6.53 8.25
N ALA A 181 6.35 5.78 7.71
CA ALA A 181 6.11 4.65 6.82
C ALA A 181 5.28 3.53 7.50
N PRO A 182 5.66 2.97 8.66
CA PRO A 182 4.85 1.97 9.33
C PRO A 182 3.51 2.54 9.83
N TYR A 183 3.47 3.80 10.27
CA TYR A 183 2.23 4.46 10.67
C TYR A 183 1.23 4.55 9.52
N GLN A 184 1.66 5.02 8.35
CA GLN A 184 0.83 5.12 7.14
C GLN A 184 0.27 3.76 6.74
N ASN A 185 1.09 2.72 6.70
CA ASN A 185 0.65 1.37 6.36
C ASN A 185 -0.36 0.83 7.38
N ALA A 186 -0.15 1.06 8.68
CA ALA A 186 -1.09 0.69 9.73
C ALA A 186 -2.43 1.42 9.59
N VAL A 187 -2.42 2.72 9.25
CA VAL A 187 -3.64 3.51 9.01
C VAL A 187 -4.41 2.97 7.82
N TYR A 188 -3.74 2.65 6.72
CA TYR A 188 -4.41 2.10 5.53
C TYR A 188 -4.96 0.69 5.77
N ALA A 189 -4.23 -0.17 6.47
CA ALA A 189 -4.74 -1.49 6.87
C ALA A 189 -5.95 -1.38 7.80
N LYS A 190 -5.93 -0.44 8.76
CA LYS A 190 -7.10 -0.18 9.62
C LYS A 190 -8.28 0.35 8.82
N PHE A 191 -8.04 1.30 7.91
CA PHE A 191 -9.07 1.83 7.03
C PHE A 191 -9.72 0.71 6.20
N TYR A 192 -8.92 -0.18 5.60
CA TYR A 192 -9.42 -1.36 4.88
C TYR A 192 -10.37 -2.19 5.74
N ASN A 193 -9.96 -2.55 6.96
CA ASN A 193 -10.79 -3.34 7.88
C ASN A 193 -12.12 -2.65 8.23
N VAL A 194 -12.10 -1.33 8.43
CA VAL A 194 -13.30 -0.53 8.74
C VAL A 194 -14.29 -0.52 7.59
N ILE A 195 -13.81 -0.29 6.35
CA ILE A 195 -14.72 -0.23 5.20
C ILE A 195 -15.23 -1.61 4.76
N LYS A 196 -14.48 -2.67 5.09
CA LYS A 196 -14.91 -4.04 4.87
C LYS A 196 -16.09 -4.40 5.79
N GLN A 197 -15.95 -4.17 7.09
CA GLN A 197 -17.02 -4.43 8.08
C GLN A 197 -18.30 -3.60 7.89
N GLY A 198 -18.19 -2.44 7.26
CA GLY A 198 -19.36 -1.58 7.01
C GLY A 198 -20.17 -1.95 5.76
N LYS A 199 -19.80 -3.04 5.06
CA LYS A 199 -20.48 -3.54 3.85
C LYS A 199 -20.97 -5.00 3.97
N ASP A 200 -20.64 -5.66 5.09
CA ASP A 200 -21.26 -6.92 5.53
C ASP A 200 -22.52 -6.60 6.35
#